data_a507b47092bf5f900879dd2e5e0e10b1
#
_entry.id   a507b47092bf5f900879dd2e5e0e10b1
#
_cell.length_a   1.000
_cell.length_b   1.000
_cell.length_c   1.000
_cell.angle_alpha   90.00
_cell.angle_beta   90.00
_cell.angle_gamma   90.00
#
_symmetry.space_group_name_H-M   'P 1'
#
loop_
_entity.id
_entity.type
_entity.pdbx_description
1 polymer ?
#
loop_
_entity_poly.entity_id
_entity_poly.type
_entity_poly.pdbx_seq_one_letter_code
_entity_poly.pdbx_strand_id
1 'polypeptide(L)'
;MGRAYQNRKESMAKTSDAKAKVYSKYGREIYVVAKKGGIDPDGNLTLRSLIDKAKKDQVPTHVIDKALDKAKGGGGEDFDTARYEGYGPGSTMVIVDCLTDNPNRTFGDVRQCFTKTKCKIGTSGAVSHMFDHAAILVFKGDDEDAILEALMEADVDVTDVESEDGHITVFAPHTEYFKAKTALVDTLGEIEFEVDEIQFIPHNTTPVTGEDVEMFDKFIDMLNELDDVQN
;
A
#
# COMPACT_ATOMS: atom_id res chain seq x y z
N MET A 1 6.30 -5.90 -13.78
CA MET A 1 5.36 -5.68 -12.67
C MET A 1 4.83 -6.94 -12.00
N GLY A 2 4.56 -8.02 -12.67
CA GLY A 2 3.90 -9.20 -12.09
C GLY A 2 4.57 -9.88 -10.91
N ARG A 3 5.90 -9.87 -10.79
CA ARG A 3 6.59 -10.69 -9.78
C ARG A 3 6.50 -10.15 -8.35
N ALA A 4 6.60 -8.85 -8.13
CA ALA A 4 6.52 -8.29 -6.79
C ALA A 4 5.09 -8.42 -6.21
N TYR A 5 4.09 -8.22 -7.04
CA TYR A 5 2.68 -8.42 -6.68
C TYR A 5 2.33 -9.89 -6.46
N GLN A 6 2.78 -10.81 -7.34
CA GLN A 6 2.55 -12.25 -7.18
C GLN A 6 3.24 -12.82 -5.93
N ASN A 7 4.47 -12.43 -5.65
CA ASN A 7 5.18 -12.86 -4.44
C ASN A 7 4.46 -12.36 -3.17
N ARG A 8 3.88 -11.17 -3.20
CA ARG A 8 3.07 -10.62 -2.11
C ARG A 8 1.78 -11.42 -1.91
N LYS A 9 1.10 -11.80 -2.99
CA LYS A 9 -0.14 -12.59 -2.97
C LYS A 9 0.09 -14.02 -2.47
N GLU A 10 1.18 -14.67 -2.85
CA GLU A 10 1.54 -16.01 -2.40
C GLU A 10 2.02 -16.06 -0.95
N SER A 11 2.72 -15.02 -0.49
CA SER A 11 3.15 -14.87 0.91
C SER A 11 1.95 -14.68 1.86
N MET A 12 0.93 -13.94 1.44
CA MET A 12 -0.28 -13.69 2.23
C MET A 12 -1.17 -14.95 2.41
N ALA A 13 -0.99 -15.99 1.59
CA ALA A 13 -1.86 -17.17 1.59
C ALA A 13 -1.47 -18.26 2.58
N LYS A 14 -0.33 -18.18 3.27
CA LYS A 14 0.31 -19.37 3.87
C LYS A 14 -0.03 -19.72 5.32
N THR A 15 -0.62 -18.85 6.14
CA THR A 15 -1.01 -19.23 7.52
C THR A 15 -2.18 -18.43 8.09
N SER A 16 -2.89 -19.01 9.09
CA SER A 16 -3.97 -18.31 9.83
C SER A 16 -3.46 -17.06 10.57
N ASP A 17 -2.22 -17.06 11.02
CA ASP A 17 -1.58 -15.93 11.70
C ASP A 17 -1.31 -14.78 10.71
N ALA A 18 -0.92 -15.08 9.48
CA ALA A 18 -0.78 -14.08 8.43
C ALA A 18 -2.12 -13.40 8.11
N LYS A 19 -3.22 -14.17 8.08
CA LYS A 19 -4.57 -13.60 7.89
C LYS A 19 -4.99 -12.69 9.05
N ALA A 20 -4.72 -13.10 10.29
CA ALA A 20 -5.04 -12.28 11.47
C ALA A 20 -4.30 -10.94 11.44
N LYS A 21 -3.03 -10.93 11.05
CA LYS A 21 -2.23 -9.70 10.87
C LYS A 21 -2.80 -8.81 9.78
N VAL A 22 -3.16 -9.37 8.62
CA VAL A 22 -3.81 -8.62 7.54
C VAL A 22 -5.11 -7.98 8.04
N TYR A 23 -5.94 -8.70 8.75
CA TYR A 23 -7.19 -8.18 9.29
C TYR A 23 -6.96 -7.06 10.32
N SER A 24 -5.93 -7.20 11.15
CA SER A 24 -5.52 -6.17 12.12
C SER A 24 -5.08 -4.89 11.42
N LYS A 25 -4.25 -5.00 10.36
CA LYS A 25 -3.81 -3.87 9.54
C LYS A 25 -5.00 -3.13 8.92
N TYR A 26 -5.89 -3.84 8.21
CA TYR A 26 -7.10 -3.26 7.64
C TYR A 26 -8.00 -2.61 8.70
N GLY A 27 -8.21 -3.28 9.83
CA GLY A 27 -9.01 -2.72 10.92
C GLY A 27 -8.46 -1.40 11.45
N ARG A 28 -7.14 -1.27 11.55
CA ARG A 28 -6.46 -0.06 11.99
C ARG A 28 -6.55 1.07 10.93
N GLU A 29 -6.29 0.75 9.67
CA GLU A 29 -6.40 1.72 8.57
C GLU A 29 -7.83 2.24 8.42
N ILE A 30 -8.83 1.35 8.40
CA ILE A 30 -10.24 1.72 8.32
C ILE A 30 -10.64 2.64 9.48
N TYR A 31 -10.22 2.30 10.71
CA TYR A 31 -10.47 3.13 11.87
C TYR A 31 -9.91 4.54 11.71
N VAL A 32 -8.65 4.67 11.27
CA VAL A 32 -7.99 5.98 11.12
C VAL A 32 -8.63 6.81 10.01
N VAL A 33 -8.92 6.20 8.87
CA VAL A 33 -9.56 6.89 7.74
C VAL A 33 -10.97 7.33 8.11
N ALA A 34 -11.74 6.46 8.78
CA ALA A 34 -13.09 6.77 9.26
C ALA A 34 -13.08 7.87 10.33
N LYS A 35 -12.12 7.86 11.26
CA LYS A 35 -11.98 8.89 12.30
C LYS A 35 -11.65 10.26 11.73
N LYS A 36 -10.83 10.32 10.67
CA LYS A 36 -10.41 11.58 10.02
C LYS A 36 -11.45 12.14 9.05
N GLY A 37 -12.04 11.30 8.22
CA GLY A 37 -12.89 11.69 7.09
C GLY A 37 -14.38 11.39 7.25
N GLY A 38 -14.79 10.81 8.39
CA GLY A 38 -16.17 10.36 8.62
C GLY A 38 -16.36 8.88 8.31
N ILE A 39 -17.37 8.29 8.96
CA ILE A 39 -17.67 6.86 8.93
C ILE A 39 -18.56 6.44 7.74
N ASP A 40 -19.09 7.41 7.01
CA ASP A 40 -19.95 7.15 5.86
C ASP A 40 -19.09 6.99 4.59
N PRO A 41 -19.07 5.81 3.96
CA PRO A 41 -18.30 5.60 2.74
C PRO A 41 -18.77 6.47 1.56
N ASP A 42 -20.03 6.92 1.56
CA ASP A 42 -20.56 7.77 0.49
C ASP A 42 -20.00 9.20 0.58
N GLY A 43 -19.68 9.64 1.79
CA GLY A 43 -19.04 10.93 2.05
C GLY A 43 -17.51 10.86 2.18
N ASN A 44 -16.92 9.66 2.15
CA ASN A 44 -15.49 9.43 2.37
C ASN A 44 -14.94 8.44 1.34
N LEU A 45 -14.49 8.97 0.20
CA LEU A 45 -13.99 8.16 -0.93
C LEU A 45 -12.81 7.27 -0.54
N THR A 46 -11.91 7.76 0.32
CA THR A 46 -10.78 6.97 0.83
C THR A 46 -11.27 5.78 1.64
N LEU A 47 -12.27 5.97 2.49
CA LEU A 47 -12.89 4.90 3.27
C LEU A 47 -13.57 3.87 2.36
N ARG A 48 -14.32 4.34 1.35
CA ARG A 48 -14.98 3.46 0.37
C ARG A 48 -13.95 2.57 -0.34
N SER A 49 -12.91 3.17 -0.91
CA SER A 49 -11.85 2.43 -1.62
C SER A 49 -11.16 1.42 -0.71
N LEU A 50 -10.86 1.79 0.54
CA LEU A 50 -10.24 0.91 1.53
C LEU A 50 -11.16 -0.26 1.93
N ILE A 51 -12.46 -0.02 2.10
CA ILE A 51 -13.44 -1.08 2.39
C ILE A 51 -13.56 -2.05 1.20
N ASP A 52 -13.58 -1.54 -0.03
CA ASP A 52 -13.67 -2.38 -1.22
C ASP A 52 -12.41 -3.22 -1.38
N LYS A 53 -11.22 -2.66 -1.12
CA LYS A 53 -9.96 -3.39 -1.09
C LYS A 53 -9.97 -4.46 0.01
N ALA A 54 -10.43 -4.14 1.22
CA ALA A 54 -10.55 -5.10 2.31
C ALA A 54 -11.45 -6.28 1.96
N LYS A 55 -12.59 -6.02 1.29
CA LYS A 55 -13.50 -7.08 0.81
C LYS A 55 -12.85 -7.98 -0.24
N LYS A 56 -12.10 -7.39 -1.20
CA LYS A 56 -11.34 -8.16 -2.20
C LYS A 56 -10.31 -9.07 -1.54
N ASP A 57 -9.64 -8.59 -0.50
CA ASP A 57 -8.66 -9.34 0.29
C ASP A 57 -9.32 -10.29 1.31
N GLN A 58 -10.63 -10.49 1.19
CA GLN A 58 -11.42 -11.41 2.02
C GLN A 58 -11.37 -11.08 3.52
N VAL A 59 -11.24 -9.81 3.86
CA VAL A 59 -11.35 -9.36 5.25
C VAL A 59 -12.80 -9.54 5.70
N PRO A 60 -13.06 -10.24 6.82
CA PRO A 60 -14.42 -10.46 7.30
C PRO A 60 -15.14 -9.15 7.62
N THR A 61 -16.41 -9.04 7.24
CA THR A 61 -17.23 -7.83 7.44
C THR A 61 -17.24 -7.36 8.90
N HIS A 62 -17.26 -8.28 9.85
CA HIS A 62 -17.23 -7.93 11.28
C HIS A 62 -15.96 -7.16 11.72
N VAL A 63 -14.83 -7.31 11.00
CA VAL A 63 -13.59 -6.55 11.25
C VAL A 63 -13.78 -5.11 10.79
N ILE A 64 -14.39 -4.94 9.61
CA ILE A 64 -14.72 -3.63 9.04
C ILE A 64 -15.70 -2.90 9.95
N ASP A 65 -16.82 -3.56 10.31
CA ASP A 65 -17.86 -2.98 11.17
C ASP A 65 -17.30 -2.59 12.54
N LYS A 66 -16.48 -3.44 13.14
CA LYS A 66 -15.83 -3.15 14.42
C LYS A 66 -14.92 -1.91 14.36
N ALA A 67 -14.19 -1.73 13.25
CA ALA A 67 -13.35 -0.56 13.06
C ALA A 67 -14.17 0.72 12.90
N LEU A 68 -15.27 0.67 12.13
CA LEU A 68 -16.21 1.78 11.97
C LEU A 68 -16.92 2.13 13.27
N ASP A 69 -17.38 1.15 14.04
CA ASP A 69 -18.02 1.39 15.34
C ASP A 69 -17.06 2.00 16.36
N LYS A 70 -15.80 1.56 16.39
CA LYS A 70 -14.74 2.17 17.20
C LYS A 70 -14.53 3.63 16.81
N ALA A 71 -14.57 3.97 15.52
CA ALA A 71 -14.44 5.34 15.02
C ALA A 71 -15.63 6.24 15.41
N LYS A 72 -16.86 5.69 15.46
CA LYS A 72 -18.07 6.41 15.90
C LYS A 72 -18.00 6.84 17.37
N GLY A 73 -17.39 6.03 18.23
CA GLY A 73 -17.41 6.21 19.68
C GLY A 73 -16.64 7.42 20.19
N GLY A 74 -15.93 8.17 19.33
CA GLY A 74 -15.24 9.42 19.68
C GLY A 74 -14.11 9.30 20.71
N GLY A 75 -13.94 8.14 21.32
CA GLY A 75 -12.89 7.80 22.27
C GLY A 75 -12.11 6.61 21.75
N GLY A 76 -10.81 6.72 21.64
CA GLY A 76 -9.96 5.63 21.16
C GLY A 76 -8.54 6.11 20.95
N GLU A 77 -7.67 5.18 20.63
CA GLU A 77 -6.27 5.45 20.34
C GLU A 77 -6.16 6.42 19.15
N ASP A 78 -5.31 7.42 19.29
CA ASP A 78 -4.90 8.25 18.17
C ASP A 78 -3.72 7.55 17.50
N PHE A 79 -3.85 7.30 16.21
CA PHE A 79 -2.77 6.73 15.41
C PHE A 79 -2.12 7.81 14.58
N ASP A 80 -0.79 7.87 14.67
CA ASP A 80 0.05 8.69 13.82
C ASP A 80 0.66 7.85 12.71
N THR A 81 0.82 8.46 11.54
CA THR A 81 1.60 7.87 10.45
C THR A 81 3.07 8.15 10.69
N ALA A 82 3.89 7.11 10.60
CA ALA A 82 5.34 7.23 10.67
C ALA A 82 5.96 6.51 9.48
N ARG A 83 6.98 7.11 8.87
CA ARG A 83 7.74 6.52 7.78
C ARG A 83 9.18 6.42 8.18
N TYR A 84 9.75 5.23 7.99
CA TYR A 84 11.16 4.97 8.22
C TYR A 84 11.82 4.56 6.92
N GLU A 85 13.02 5.01 6.71
CA GLU A 85 13.79 4.79 5.52
C GLU A 85 15.15 4.18 5.90
N GLY A 86 15.72 3.36 5.01
CA GLY A 86 17.02 2.79 5.29
C GLY A 86 17.52 1.85 4.21
N TYR A 87 18.65 1.24 4.52
CA TYR A 87 19.33 0.30 3.66
C TYR A 87 19.22 -1.09 4.28
N GLY A 88 18.61 -2.00 3.53
CA GLY A 88 18.42 -3.40 3.89
C GLY A 88 19.57 -4.30 3.42
N PRO A 89 19.44 -5.64 3.59
CA PRO A 89 20.44 -6.60 3.13
C PRO A 89 20.67 -6.51 1.61
N GLY A 90 21.88 -6.76 1.17
CA GLY A 90 22.24 -6.64 -0.26
C GLY A 90 22.21 -5.21 -0.80
N SER A 91 22.33 -4.20 0.07
CA SER A 91 22.23 -2.77 -0.29
C SER A 91 20.87 -2.38 -0.88
N THR A 92 19.83 -3.12 -0.55
CA THR A 92 18.46 -2.76 -0.93
C THR A 92 18.04 -1.47 -0.23
N MET A 93 17.23 -0.67 -0.90
CA MET A 93 16.63 0.53 -0.33
C MET A 93 15.22 0.18 0.14
N VAL A 94 14.88 0.62 1.35
CA VAL A 94 13.62 0.21 2.01
C VAL A 94 12.91 1.43 2.58
N ILE A 95 11.61 1.50 2.28
CA ILE A 95 10.67 2.42 2.91
C ILE A 95 9.71 1.57 3.74
N VAL A 96 9.51 1.93 5.00
CA VAL A 96 8.61 1.25 5.94
C VAL A 96 7.56 2.24 6.39
N ASP A 97 6.32 2.04 5.95
CA ASP A 97 5.19 2.84 6.40
C ASP A 97 4.51 2.19 7.61
N CYS A 98 4.33 2.97 8.65
CA CYS A 98 3.76 2.54 9.91
C CYS A 98 2.55 3.39 10.30
N LEU A 99 1.64 2.75 11.03
CA LEU A 99 0.51 3.39 11.69
C LEU A 99 0.56 3.02 13.16
N THR A 100 0.83 3.98 14.03
CA THR A 100 1.16 3.73 15.43
C THR A 100 0.50 4.69 16.42
N ASP A 101 0.15 4.19 17.58
CA ASP A 101 -0.25 4.96 18.77
C ASP A 101 0.96 5.39 19.61
N ASN A 102 2.17 4.87 19.31
CA ASN A 102 3.39 5.20 20.05
C ASN A 102 4.63 5.21 19.12
N PRO A 103 4.94 6.37 18.50
CA PRO A 103 6.07 6.50 17.58
C PRO A 103 7.43 6.08 18.15
N ASN A 104 7.65 6.28 19.45
CA ASN A 104 8.92 5.89 20.09
C ASN A 104 9.09 4.37 20.17
N ARG A 105 8.02 3.64 20.53
CA ARG A 105 8.00 2.18 20.51
C ARG A 105 8.28 1.69 19.09
N THR A 106 7.50 2.14 18.12
CA THR A 106 7.61 1.71 16.73
C THR A 106 8.99 1.98 16.14
N PHE A 107 9.56 3.15 16.42
CA PHE A 107 10.95 3.43 16.02
C PHE A 107 11.93 2.42 16.60
N GLY A 108 11.79 2.08 17.88
CA GLY A 108 12.63 1.07 18.55
C GLY A 108 12.52 -0.30 17.87
N ASP A 109 11.29 -0.73 17.58
CA ASP A 109 10.98 -2.03 16.98
C ASP A 109 11.50 -2.11 15.52
N VAL A 110 11.21 -1.10 14.70
CA VAL A 110 11.71 -1.02 13.31
C VAL A 110 13.25 -0.98 13.30
N ARG A 111 13.86 -0.13 14.14
CA ARG A 111 15.32 -0.06 14.27
C ARG A 111 15.93 -1.40 14.66
N GLN A 112 15.25 -2.19 15.50
CA GLN A 112 15.72 -3.52 15.89
C GLN A 112 15.75 -4.47 14.68
N CYS A 113 14.77 -4.39 13.76
CA CYS A 113 14.77 -5.18 12.52
C CYS A 113 16.03 -4.88 11.69
N PHE A 114 16.33 -3.60 11.47
CA PHE A 114 17.54 -3.20 10.77
C PHE A 114 18.81 -3.68 11.49
N THR A 115 18.90 -3.48 12.80
CA THR A 115 20.11 -3.84 13.57
C THR A 115 20.38 -5.33 13.59
N LYS A 116 19.33 -6.17 13.77
CA LYS A 116 19.47 -7.63 13.82
C LYS A 116 19.87 -8.25 12.48
N THR A 117 19.60 -7.54 11.39
CA THR A 117 19.98 -7.94 10.04
C THR A 117 21.22 -7.22 9.52
N LYS A 118 21.97 -6.58 10.42
CA LYS A 118 23.21 -5.81 10.12
C LYS A 118 23.00 -4.67 9.12
N CYS A 119 21.78 -4.16 9.08
CA CYS A 119 21.34 -3.09 8.20
C CYS A 119 21.29 -1.76 8.92
N LYS A 120 21.06 -0.68 8.18
CA LYS A 120 21.14 0.68 8.70
C LYS A 120 19.86 1.44 8.42
N ILE A 121 19.17 1.86 9.48
CA ILE A 121 18.10 2.84 9.37
C ILE A 121 18.70 4.21 9.03
N GLY A 122 18.13 4.89 8.06
CA GLY A 122 18.53 6.23 7.61
C GLY A 122 17.72 7.33 8.28
N THR A 123 17.98 8.55 7.86
CA THR A 123 17.13 9.71 8.17
C THR A 123 15.97 9.80 7.15
N SER A 124 14.96 10.57 7.45
CA SER A 124 13.89 10.88 6.47
C SER A 124 14.49 11.45 5.19
N GLY A 125 14.06 10.97 4.03
CA GLY A 125 14.60 11.36 2.73
C GLY A 125 15.83 10.57 2.29
N ALA A 126 16.31 9.58 3.09
CA ALA A 126 17.54 8.85 2.78
C ALA A 126 17.44 8.02 1.50
N VAL A 127 16.27 7.45 1.21
CA VAL A 127 16.04 6.59 0.04
C VAL A 127 14.80 6.96 -0.78
N SER A 128 13.88 7.77 -0.24
CA SER A 128 12.61 8.09 -0.90
C SER A 128 12.79 8.76 -2.27
N HIS A 129 13.91 9.46 -2.50
CA HIS A 129 14.25 10.05 -3.80
C HIS A 129 14.53 9.02 -4.91
N MET A 130 14.65 7.75 -4.56
CA MET A 130 14.84 6.63 -5.50
C MET A 130 13.52 5.92 -5.83
N PHE A 131 12.41 6.48 -5.39
CA PHE A 131 11.08 5.94 -5.60
C PHE A 131 10.12 7.03 -6.06
N ASP A 132 9.18 6.66 -6.92
CA ASP A 132 8.02 7.48 -7.23
C ASP A 132 6.86 7.08 -6.33
N HIS A 133 6.25 8.05 -5.67
CA HIS A 133 5.01 7.83 -4.92
C HIS A 133 3.83 7.96 -5.88
N ALA A 134 3.35 6.84 -6.39
CA ALA A 134 2.43 6.78 -7.50
C ALA A 134 1.14 6.02 -7.19
N ALA A 135 0.07 6.45 -7.86
CA ALA A 135 -1.14 5.68 -8.03
C ALA A 135 -0.95 4.65 -9.14
N ILE A 136 -1.39 3.43 -8.93
CA ILE A 136 -1.35 2.34 -9.91
C ILE A 136 -2.75 1.76 -10.03
N LEU A 137 -3.30 1.82 -11.24
CA LEU A 137 -4.60 1.26 -11.56
C LEU A 137 -4.42 0.26 -12.70
N VAL A 138 -4.73 -1.02 -12.44
CA VAL A 138 -4.63 -2.09 -13.45
C VAL A 138 -6.02 -2.70 -13.65
N PHE A 139 -6.42 -2.80 -14.90
CA PHE A 139 -7.70 -3.38 -15.30
C PHE A 139 -7.60 -4.02 -16.69
N LYS A 140 -8.60 -4.82 -17.06
CA LYS A 140 -8.66 -5.45 -18.37
C LYS A 140 -8.97 -4.45 -19.46
N GLY A 141 -8.17 -4.47 -20.52
CA GLY A 141 -8.29 -3.60 -21.67
C GLY A 141 -7.09 -3.73 -22.59
N ASP A 142 -7.19 -3.16 -23.79
CA ASP A 142 -6.16 -3.22 -24.83
C ASP A 142 -6.02 -1.89 -25.61
N ASP A 143 -6.88 -0.92 -25.37
CA ASP A 143 -6.87 0.39 -26.05
C ASP A 143 -6.22 1.46 -25.15
N GLU A 144 -4.90 1.49 -25.14
CA GLU A 144 -4.08 2.45 -24.39
C GLU A 144 -4.35 3.89 -24.82
N ASP A 145 -4.49 4.14 -26.12
CA ASP A 145 -4.70 5.48 -26.66
C ASP A 145 -6.03 6.07 -26.19
N ALA A 146 -7.11 5.29 -26.22
CA ALA A 146 -8.41 5.73 -25.74
C ALA A 146 -8.42 6.03 -24.23
N ILE A 147 -7.68 5.26 -23.45
CA ILE A 147 -7.54 5.50 -22.00
C ILE A 147 -6.74 6.77 -21.73
N LEU A 148 -5.64 6.97 -22.46
CA LEU A 148 -4.83 8.18 -22.31
C LEU A 148 -5.65 9.43 -22.69
N GLU A 149 -6.42 9.38 -23.80
CA GLU A 149 -7.30 10.47 -24.22
C GLU A 149 -8.34 10.80 -23.14
N ALA A 150 -9.01 9.79 -22.59
CA ALA A 150 -10.01 9.98 -21.53
C ALA A 150 -9.43 10.61 -20.26
N LEU A 151 -8.23 10.20 -19.86
CA LEU A 151 -7.55 10.78 -18.70
C LEU A 151 -7.11 12.21 -18.95
N MET A 152 -6.64 12.53 -20.16
CA MET A 152 -6.28 13.89 -20.56
C MET A 152 -7.50 14.81 -20.65
N GLU A 153 -8.63 14.34 -21.18
CA GLU A 153 -9.89 15.10 -21.22
C GLU A 153 -10.40 15.43 -19.81
N ALA A 154 -10.15 14.54 -18.86
CA ALA A 154 -10.46 14.76 -17.44
C ALA A 154 -9.39 15.62 -16.72
N ASP A 155 -8.39 16.14 -17.44
CA ASP A 155 -7.29 16.93 -16.89
C ASP A 155 -6.50 16.19 -15.78
N VAL A 156 -6.36 14.88 -15.91
CA VAL A 156 -5.54 14.04 -15.00
C VAL A 156 -4.09 14.18 -15.41
N ASP A 157 -3.23 14.44 -14.42
CA ASP A 157 -1.79 14.41 -14.62
C ASP A 157 -1.32 12.93 -14.63
N VAL A 158 -1.14 12.37 -15.83
CA VAL A 158 -0.78 10.97 -16.05
C VAL A 158 0.73 10.87 -16.23
N THR A 159 1.35 9.94 -15.52
CA THR A 159 2.79 9.66 -15.67
C THR A 159 3.03 8.72 -16.84
N ASP A 160 2.24 7.64 -16.94
CA ASP A 160 2.35 6.63 -18.01
C ASP A 160 1.07 5.79 -18.11
N VAL A 161 0.84 5.24 -19.31
CA VAL A 161 -0.19 4.24 -19.55
C VAL A 161 0.47 3.12 -20.35
N GLU A 162 0.34 1.89 -19.90
CA GLU A 162 0.92 0.72 -20.55
C GLU A 162 -0.16 -0.31 -20.87
N SER A 163 -0.07 -0.95 -22.02
CA SER A 163 -0.92 -2.09 -22.40
C SER A 163 -0.06 -3.35 -22.59
N GLU A 164 -0.31 -4.38 -21.78
CA GLU A 164 0.40 -5.67 -21.84
C GLU A 164 -0.54 -6.82 -21.51
N ASP A 165 -0.53 -7.87 -22.29
CA ASP A 165 -1.29 -9.12 -22.07
C ASP A 165 -2.80 -8.92 -21.81
N GLY A 166 -3.42 -7.93 -22.49
CA GLY A 166 -4.86 -7.63 -22.37
C GLY A 166 -5.21 -6.88 -21.08
N HIS A 167 -4.22 -6.24 -20.46
CA HIS A 167 -4.39 -5.38 -19.30
C HIS A 167 -3.81 -3.99 -19.56
N ILE A 168 -4.51 -2.99 -19.08
CA ILE A 168 -4.02 -1.62 -19.06
C ILE A 168 -3.55 -1.30 -17.66
N THR A 169 -2.38 -0.67 -17.58
CA THR A 169 -1.82 -0.13 -16.33
C THR A 169 -1.70 1.37 -16.48
N VAL A 170 -2.36 2.10 -15.59
CA VAL A 170 -2.25 3.55 -15.49
C VAL A 170 -1.37 3.91 -14.31
N PHE A 171 -0.37 4.75 -14.56
CA PHE A 171 0.49 5.37 -13.55
C PHE A 171 0.20 6.87 -13.48
N ALA A 172 -0.03 7.37 -12.28
CA ALA A 172 -0.21 8.78 -12.03
C ALA A 172 0.45 9.17 -10.67
N PRO A 173 0.75 10.44 -10.43
CA PRO A 173 1.12 10.89 -9.09
C PRO A 173 0.05 10.46 -8.07
N HIS A 174 0.47 10.09 -6.86
CA HIS A 174 -0.47 9.63 -5.82
C HIS A 174 -1.60 10.63 -5.52
N THR A 175 -1.36 11.92 -5.77
CA THR A 175 -2.36 12.99 -5.61
C THR A 175 -3.49 12.90 -6.62
N GLU A 176 -3.24 12.32 -7.79
CA GLU A 176 -4.21 12.16 -8.88
C GLU A 176 -5.04 10.88 -8.78
N TYR A 177 -4.79 10.01 -7.78
CA TYR A 177 -5.42 8.70 -7.66
C TYR A 177 -6.95 8.71 -7.81
N PHE A 178 -7.65 9.55 -7.04
CA PHE A 178 -9.11 9.59 -7.11
C PHE A 178 -9.62 10.20 -8.42
N LYS A 179 -8.93 11.20 -8.95
CA LYS A 179 -9.27 11.85 -10.21
C LYS A 179 -9.12 10.88 -11.38
N ALA A 180 -7.99 10.17 -11.45
CA ALA A 180 -7.75 9.13 -12.44
C ALA A 180 -8.79 8.01 -12.36
N LYS A 181 -9.05 7.50 -11.16
CA LYS A 181 -10.02 6.43 -10.94
C LYS A 181 -11.44 6.86 -11.36
N THR A 182 -11.85 8.08 -11.01
CA THR A 182 -13.16 8.62 -11.39
C THR A 182 -13.26 8.76 -12.91
N ALA A 183 -12.26 9.34 -13.56
CA ALA A 183 -12.24 9.50 -15.02
C ALA A 183 -12.37 8.17 -15.75
N LEU A 184 -11.66 7.13 -15.29
CA LEU A 184 -11.76 5.78 -15.85
C LEU A 184 -13.17 5.19 -15.69
N VAL A 185 -13.76 5.31 -14.50
CA VAL A 185 -15.12 4.79 -14.23
C VAL A 185 -16.16 5.55 -15.04
N ASP A 186 -16.03 6.86 -15.19
CA ASP A 186 -16.97 7.68 -15.97
C ASP A 186 -16.89 7.34 -17.47
N THR A 187 -15.71 7.00 -17.98
CA THR A 187 -15.48 6.68 -19.40
C THR A 187 -15.88 5.24 -19.72
N LEU A 188 -15.48 4.28 -18.89
CA LEU A 188 -15.61 2.84 -19.17
C LEU A 188 -16.81 2.18 -18.47
N GLY A 189 -17.45 2.88 -17.53
CA GLY A 189 -18.51 2.32 -16.69
C GLY A 189 -17.97 1.49 -15.53
N GLU A 190 -18.61 0.37 -15.23
CA GLU A 190 -18.15 -0.54 -14.16
C GLU A 190 -16.85 -1.23 -14.57
N ILE A 191 -15.76 -0.87 -13.87
CA ILE A 191 -14.43 -1.47 -14.05
C ILE A 191 -14.09 -2.32 -12.83
N GLU A 192 -13.63 -3.53 -13.07
CA GLU A 192 -12.97 -4.34 -12.06
C GLU A 192 -11.47 -4.08 -12.09
N PHE A 193 -10.98 -3.28 -11.15
CA PHE A 193 -9.53 -3.06 -10.99
C PHE A 193 -8.89 -4.30 -10.36
N GLU A 194 -7.87 -4.84 -11.03
CA GLU A 194 -7.04 -5.92 -10.49
C GLU A 194 -6.01 -5.38 -9.50
N VAL A 195 -5.46 -4.19 -9.81
CA VAL A 195 -4.63 -3.39 -8.89
C VAL A 195 -5.26 -2.01 -8.75
N ASP A 196 -5.39 -1.54 -7.54
CA ASP A 196 -6.03 -0.28 -7.18
C ASP A 196 -5.38 0.22 -5.89
N GLU A 197 -4.20 0.84 -6.03
CA GLU A 197 -3.40 1.23 -4.87
C GLU A 197 -2.45 2.41 -5.14
N ILE A 198 -2.05 3.04 -4.04
CA ILE A 198 -0.96 4.01 -4.01
C ILE A 198 0.24 3.32 -3.38
N GLN A 199 1.39 3.36 -4.06
CA GLN A 199 2.61 2.74 -3.57
C GLN A 199 3.88 3.48 -4.02
N PHE A 200 5.00 3.11 -3.40
CA PHE A 200 6.31 3.57 -3.84
C PHE A 200 6.87 2.62 -4.90
N ILE A 201 7.11 3.16 -6.10
CA ILE A 201 7.68 2.43 -7.22
C ILE A 201 9.18 2.74 -7.28
N PRO A 202 10.07 1.75 -7.17
CA PRO A 202 11.49 2.00 -7.28
C PRO A 202 11.90 2.34 -8.72
N HIS A 203 12.76 3.34 -8.89
CA HIS A 203 13.36 3.67 -10.20
C HIS A 203 14.24 2.53 -10.72
N ASN A 204 14.87 1.77 -9.82
CA ASN A 204 15.74 0.66 -10.16
C ASN A 204 15.55 -0.49 -9.18
N THR A 205 15.76 -1.70 -9.65
CA THR A 205 15.77 -2.93 -8.84
C THR A 205 17.18 -3.51 -8.79
N THR A 206 17.55 -4.05 -7.64
CA THR A 206 18.83 -4.75 -7.44
C THR A 206 18.55 -6.20 -7.06
N PRO A 207 19.20 -7.18 -7.71
CA PRO A 207 19.05 -8.57 -7.32
C PRO A 207 19.73 -8.82 -5.97
N VAL A 208 19.01 -9.41 -5.03
CA VAL A 208 19.57 -9.92 -3.79
C VAL A 208 20.07 -11.34 -4.05
N THR A 209 21.33 -11.64 -3.75
CA THR A 209 21.95 -12.93 -4.07
C THR A 209 22.81 -13.46 -2.92
N GLY A 210 23.10 -14.77 -2.93
CA GLY A 210 23.99 -15.40 -1.97
C GLY A 210 23.48 -15.34 -0.53
N GLU A 211 24.35 -15.02 0.40
CA GLU A 211 24.02 -14.96 1.85
C GLU A 211 23.05 -13.84 2.20
N ASP A 212 22.94 -12.81 1.35
CA ASP A 212 22.02 -11.70 1.58
C ASP A 212 20.55 -12.11 1.43
N VAL A 213 20.24 -13.18 0.69
CA VAL A 213 18.85 -13.66 0.49
C VAL A 213 18.22 -14.07 1.83
N GLU A 214 18.91 -14.94 2.58
CA GLU A 214 18.41 -15.38 3.89
C GLU A 214 18.26 -14.21 4.88
N MET A 215 19.18 -13.26 4.80
CA MET A 215 19.13 -12.07 5.65
C MET A 215 17.98 -11.13 5.25
N PHE A 216 17.72 -11.03 3.94
CA PHE A 216 16.61 -10.25 3.40
C PHE A 216 15.26 -10.86 3.80
N ASP A 217 15.09 -12.16 3.64
CA ASP A 217 13.86 -12.87 4.04
C ASP A 217 13.60 -12.68 5.53
N LYS A 218 14.64 -12.86 6.36
CA LYS A 218 14.54 -12.60 7.80
C LYS A 218 14.18 -11.15 8.13
N PHE A 219 14.72 -10.19 7.38
CA PHE A 219 14.42 -8.78 7.57
C PHE A 219 12.96 -8.47 7.27
N ILE A 220 12.45 -8.98 6.15
CA ILE A 220 11.04 -8.82 5.76
C ILE A 220 10.10 -9.51 6.74
N ASP A 221 10.44 -10.73 7.17
CA ASP A 221 9.63 -11.45 8.17
C ASP A 221 9.55 -10.67 9.48
N MET A 222 10.66 -10.13 9.97
CA MET A 222 10.70 -9.33 11.19
C MET A 222 9.87 -8.04 11.07
N LEU A 223 9.91 -7.35 9.93
CA LEU A 223 9.08 -6.17 9.69
C LEU A 223 7.59 -6.55 9.63
N ASN A 224 7.26 -7.64 8.96
CA ASN A 224 5.89 -8.14 8.87
C ASN A 224 5.34 -8.63 10.22
N GLU A 225 6.20 -8.97 11.19
CA GLU A 225 5.78 -9.31 12.55
C GLU A 225 5.35 -8.11 13.38
N LEU A 226 5.74 -6.91 13.00
CA LEU A 226 5.36 -5.70 13.70
C LEU A 226 3.93 -5.28 13.32
N ASP A 227 3.06 -5.14 14.32
CA ASP A 227 1.65 -4.75 14.12
C ASP A 227 1.50 -3.34 13.55
N ASP A 228 2.46 -2.45 13.85
CA ASP A 228 2.44 -1.05 13.42
C ASP A 228 2.88 -0.88 11.95
N VAL A 229 3.58 -1.85 11.35
CA VAL A 229 4.02 -1.79 9.96
C VAL A 229 2.86 -2.10 9.02
N GLN A 230 2.57 -1.18 8.08
CA GLN A 230 1.51 -1.32 7.08
C GLN A 230 2.06 -1.77 5.72
N ASN A 231 3.13 -1.10 5.25
CA ASN A 231 3.82 -1.39 3.99
C ASN A 231 5.33 -1.38 4.18
#